data_367e3368da976f764b836e4d5169d7a7
#
_entry.id   367e3368da976f764b836e4d5169d7a7
#
_cell.length_a   1.000
_cell.length_b   1.000
_cell.length_c   1.000
_cell.angle_alpha   90.00
_cell.angle_beta   90.00
_cell.angle_gamma   90.00
#
_symmetry.space_group_name_H-M   'P 1'
#
loop_
_entity.id
_entity.type
_entity.pdbx_description
1 polymer ?
#
loop_
_entity_poly.entity_id
_entity_poly.type
_entity_poly.pdbx_seq_one_letter_code
_entity_poly.pdbx_strand_id
1 'polypeptide(L)'
;EAYNHGAQKAQYDYLLFLHEDVLFITKDWGIALFEYFQNPKIGVIGIAGSNYVPNCPFAWWDHANHQFRNLIQYNKADFLREYKLLEDKEAVCLDGIFLACKKSTYKLINFEKSITSFHVYDINFSTKIAQHAQNIITSKIVIKHFSEGRPDLIWFKEIIKHRKSFHAPPSQKLKKDLEAFYFKIYLDRLQEFNFSLFDKIKYSFQYLNPKFIGWKIFFKYLNFIFFRLK
;
A
#
# COMPACT_ATOMS: atom_id res chain seq x y z
N GLU A 1 -10.07 3.54 -13.50
CA GLU A 1 -11.03 4.30 -14.34
C GLU A 1 -12.36 4.50 -13.61
N ALA A 2 -12.98 3.45 -13.02
CA ALA A 2 -14.27 3.52 -12.32
C ALA A 2 -14.29 4.58 -11.20
N TYR A 3 -13.27 4.60 -10.33
CA TYR A 3 -13.19 5.58 -9.24
C TYR A 3 -13.07 7.03 -9.73
N ASN A 4 -12.29 7.27 -10.80
CA ASN A 4 -12.21 8.59 -11.39
C ASN A 4 -13.57 9.05 -11.96
N HIS A 5 -14.29 8.15 -12.59
CA HIS A 5 -15.63 8.44 -13.12
C HIS A 5 -16.65 8.69 -12.01
N GLY A 6 -16.65 7.85 -10.95
CA GLY A 6 -17.49 8.05 -9.77
C GLY A 6 -17.23 9.39 -9.07
N ALA A 7 -15.95 9.72 -8.87
CA ALA A 7 -15.56 10.98 -8.23
C ALA A 7 -15.99 12.23 -9.00
N GLN A 8 -16.01 12.17 -10.34
CA GLN A 8 -16.50 13.27 -11.18
C GLN A 8 -18.00 13.50 -11.01
N LYS A 9 -18.77 12.42 -10.85
CA LYS A 9 -20.24 12.48 -10.67
C LYS A 9 -20.66 12.77 -9.24
N ALA A 10 -19.78 12.55 -8.25
CA ALA A 10 -20.09 12.78 -6.84
C ALA A 10 -20.47 14.25 -6.59
N GLN A 11 -21.52 14.48 -5.82
CA GLN A 11 -22.05 15.83 -5.54
C GLN A 11 -21.52 16.40 -4.23
N TYR A 12 -21.09 15.56 -3.29
CA TYR A 12 -20.65 15.96 -1.96
C TYR A 12 -19.14 16.21 -1.88
N ASP A 13 -18.73 16.92 -0.83
CA ASP A 13 -17.33 17.32 -0.61
C ASP A 13 -16.42 16.21 -0.07
N TYR A 14 -17.01 15.11 0.39
CA TYR A 14 -16.28 13.96 0.88
C TYR A 14 -16.51 12.76 -0.04
N LEU A 15 -15.43 12.09 -0.41
CA LEU A 15 -15.43 10.93 -1.26
C LEU A 15 -15.00 9.72 -0.46
N LEU A 16 -15.72 8.61 -0.62
CA LEU A 16 -15.32 7.29 -0.13
C LEU A 16 -15.24 6.33 -1.31
N PHE A 17 -14.03 5.80 -1.53
CA PHE A 17 -13.77 4.70 -2.45
C PHE A 17 -13.71 3.42 -1.64
N LEU A 18 -14.50 2.44 -2.01
CA LEU A 18 -14.76 1.25 -1.21
C LEU A 18 -14.82 0.01 -2.10
N HIS A 19 -14.34 -1.12 -1.60
CA HIS A 19 -14.63 -2.41 -2.22
C HIS A 19 -16.11 -2.78 -2.04
N GLU A 20 -16.65 -3.58 -2.95
CA GLU A 20 -18.06 -4.01 -2.92
C GLU A 20 -18.35 -5.06 -1.85
N ASP A 21 -17.33 -5.74 -1.35
CA ASP A 21 -17.42 -6.86 -0.42
C ASP A 21 -17.09 -6.47 1.03
N VAL A 22 -17.62 -5.34 1.48
CA VAL A 22 -17.45 -4.83 2.85
C VAL A 22 -18.79 -4.58 3.54
N LEU A 23 -18.78 -4.72 4.87
CA LEU A 23 -19.92 -4.38 5.73
C LEU A 23 -19.42 -3.50 6.89
N PHE A 24 -20.02 -2.32 7.07
CA PHE A 24 -19.72 -1.44 8.20
C PHE A 24 -20.25 -2.03 9.51
N ILE A 25 -19.37 -2.06 10.52
CA ILE A 25 -19.70 -2.48 11.89
C ILE A 25 -19.89 -1.25 12.78
N THR A 26 -19.03 -0.24 12.60
CA THR A 26 -19.17 1.01 13.34
C THR A 26 -20.43 1.75 12.87
N LYS A 27 -21.34 2.02 13.83
CA LYS A 27 -22.47 2.92 13.61
C LYS A 27 -21.96 4.35 13.46
N ASP A 28 -22.68 5.16 12.71
CA ASP A 28 -22.37 6.59 12.52
C ASP A 28 -20.94 6.87 12.03
N TRP A 29 -20.34 5.93 11.31
CA TRP A 29 -18.98 6.03 10.76
C TRP A 29 -18.74 7.30 9.93
N GLY A 30 -19.80 7.84 9.30
CA GLY A 30 -19.73 9.09 8.56
C GLY A 30 -19.44 10.31 9.46
N ILE A 31 -19.90 10.30 10.71
CA ILE A 31 -19.57 11.35 11.70
C ILE A 31 -18.06 11.28 12.03
N ALA A 32 -17.53 10.08 12.24
CA ALA A 32 -16.10 9.92 12.49
C ALA A 32 -15.24 10.42 11.30
N LEU A 33 -15.66 10.16 10.06
CA LEU A 33 -14.98 10.73 8.87
C LEU A 33 -15.06 12.26 8.84
N PHE A 34 -16.22 12.81 9.13
CA PHE A 34 -16.39 14.26 9.16
C PHE A 34 -15.47 14.92 10.21
N GLU A 35 -15.36 14.34 11.41
CA GLU A 35 -14.44 14.82 12.47
C GLU A 35 -12.99 14.84 11.99
N TYR A 36 -12.50 13.75 11.37
CA TYR A 36 -11.15 13.70 10.81
C TYR A 36 -10.89 14.81 9.81
N PHE A 37 -11.86 15.08 8.93
CA PHE A 37 -11.70 16.08 7.88
C PHE A 37 -11.79 17.55 8.37
N GLN A 38 -12.08 17.79 9.65
CA GLN A 38 -11.89 19.11 10.26
C GLN A 38 -10.38 19.44 10.40
N ASN A 39 -9.50 18.44 10.45
CA ASN A 39 -8.06 18.66 10.39
C ASN A 39 -7.62 18.83 8.92
N PRO A 40 -7.14 20.04 8.52
CA PRO A 40 -6.72 20.28 7.14
C PRO A 40 -5.46 19.53 6.70
N LYS A 41 -4.70 18.97 7.65
CA LYS A 41 -3.48 18.18 7.36
C LYS A 41 -3.80 16.77 6.86
N ILE A 42 -5.02 16.26 7.11
CA ILE A 42 -5.40 14.90 6.70
C ILE A 42 -5.72 14.87 5.20
N GLY A 43 -5.02 14.01 4.50
CA GLY A 43 -5.20 13.76 3.07
C GLY A 43 -6.16 12.62 2.80
N VAL A 44 -5.81 11.40 3.22
CA VAL A 44 -6.64 10.20 3.04
C VAL A 44 -6.75 9.44 4.35
N ILE A 45 -7.94 8.91 4.60
CA ILE A 45 -8.23 8.00 5.71
C ILE A 45 -8.46 6.61 5.11
N GLY A 46 -7.76 5.62 5.65
CA GLY A 46 -7.91 4.21 5.35
C GLY A 46 -8.12 3.37 6.60
N ILE A 47 -8.25 2.07 6.44
CA ILE A 47 -8.35 1.09 7.53
C ILE A 47 -7.25 0.05 7.51
N ALA A 48 -6.46 0.01 6.45
CA ALA A 48 -5.30 -0.86 6.29
C ALA A 48 -4.21 -0.17 5.47
N GLY A 49 -2.96 -0.53 5.71
CA GLY A 49 -1.82 0.04 4.98
C GLY A 49 -0.50 -0.05 5.73
N SER A 50 0.48 0.75 5.32
CA SER A 50 1.83 0.78 5.88
C SER A 50 2.34 2.21 6.07
N ASN A 51 3.18 2.39 7.08
CA ASN A 51 3.89 3.66 7.32
C ASN A 51 5.29 3.71 6.71
N TYR A 52 5.63 2.79 5.82
CA TYR A 52 6.92 2.76 5.14
C TYR A 52 6.80 2.33 3.68
N VAL A 53 7.52 3.00 2.79
CA VAL A 53 7.65 2.68 1.37
C VAL A 53 9.12 2.38 1.07
N PRO A 54 9.51 1.09 0.90
CA PRO A 54 10.89 0.71 0.62
C PRO A 54 11.29 1.05 -0.82
N ASN A 55 12.58 1.08 -1.12
CA ASN A 55 13.08 1.38 -2.48
C ASN A 55 12.81 0.28 -3.51
N CYS A 56 12.64 -0.98 -3.10
CA CYS A 56 12.30 -2.10 -3.99
C CYS A 56 10.79 -2.35 -4.09
N PRO A 57 10.30 -3.17 -5.04
CA PRO A 57 8.92 -3.66 -5.08
C PRO A 57 8.51 -4.34 -3.78
N PHE A 58 7.32 -4.06 -3.29
CA PHE A 58 6.86 -4.48 -1.97
C PHE A 58 5.34 -4.66 -1.93
N ALA A 59 4.87 -5.36 -0.90
CA ALA A 59 3.49 -5.29 -0.44
C ALA A 59 3.42 -4.50 0.86
N TRP A 60 2.36 -3.73 1.06
CA TRP A 60 2.21 -2.92 2.27
C TRP A 60 2.17 -3.77 3.56
N TRP A 61 1.88 -5.06 3.43
CA TRP A 61 1.82 -6.02 4.55
C TRP A 61 3.12 -6.80 4.80
N ASP A 62 4.21 -6.52 4.13
CA ASP A 62 5.45 -7.32 4.19
C ASP A 62 6.15 -7.28 5.53
N HIS A 63 6.03 -6.19 6.28
CA HIS A 63 6.74 -6.04 7.54
C HIS A 63 5.79 -5.83 8.71
N ALA A 64 5.78 -6.74 9.69
CA ALA A 64 4.83 -6.77 10.79
C ALA A 64 4.73 -5.46 11.58
N ASN A 65 5.86 -4.78 11.83
CA ASN A 65 5.90 -3.54 12.62
C ASN A 65 5.60 -2.28 11.80
N HIS A 66 5.41 -2.40 10.49
CA HIS A 66 5.14 -1.30 9.58
C HIS A 66 3.79 -1.39 8.89
N GLN A 67 3.05 -2.49 9.08
CA GLN A 67 1.69 -2.66 8.61
C GLN A 67 0.68 -2.44 9.73
N PHE A 68 -0.47 -1.85 9.41
CA PHE A 68 -1.56 -1.60 10.33
C PHE A 68 -2.88 -1.96 9.68
N ARG A 69 -3.81 -2.50 10.48
CA ARG A 69 -5.15 -2.88 10.02
C ARG A 69 -6.15 -2.63 11.14
N ASN A 70 -7.34 -2.17 10.81
CA ASN A 70 -8.47 -2.03 11.73
C ASN A 70 -9.75 -2.57 11.07
N LEU A 71 -9.86 -3.89 10.96
CA LEU A 71 -10.95 -4.56 10.26
C LEU A 71 -11.14 -6.00 10.76
N ILE A 72 -12.29 -6.58 10.46
CA ILE A 72 -12.57 -8.00 10.66
C ILE A 72 -12.49 -8.68 9.30
N GLN A 73 -11.51 -9.58 9.16
CA GLN A 73 -11.25 -10.29 7.91
C GLN A 73 -12.03 -11.59 7.84
N TYR A 74 -12.72 -11.78 6.74
CA TYR A 74 -13.39 -13.02 6.34
C TYR A 74 -12.81 -13.54 5.03
N ASN A 75 -13.03 -14.83 4.75
CA ASN A 75 -12.94 -15.41 3.43
C ASN A 75 -14.32 -15.97 3.10
N LYS A 76 -15.08 -15.28 2.25
CA LYS A 76 -16.52 -15.50 2.04
C LYS A 76 -17.28 -15.42 3.36
N ALA A 77 -17.83 -16.55 3.87
CA ALA A 77 -18.54 -16.60 5.14
C ALA A 77 -17.64 -16.96 6.35
N ASP A 78 -16.41 -17.41 6.09
CA ASP A 78 -15.54 -17.91 7.16
C ASP A 78 -14.77 -16.77 7.83
N PHE A 79 -14.94 -16.61 9.14
CA PHE A 79 -14.13 -15.69 9.94
C PHE A 79 -12.67 -16.13 9.94
N LEU A 80 -11.77 -15.24 9.59
CA LEU A 80 -10.33 -15.49 9.62
C LEU A 80 -9.66 -14.83 10.81
N ARG A 81 -9.83 -13.51 10.96
CA ARG A 81 -9.15 -12.74 11.99
C ARG A 81 -9.79 -11.37 12.20
N GLU A 82 -9.72 -10.90 13.43
CA GLU A 82 -9.96 -9.50 13.80
C GLU A 82 -8.62 -8.77 13.97
N TYR A 83 -8.52 -7.61 13.33
CA TYR A 83 -7.43 -6.65 13.53
C TYR A 83 -8.02 -5.41 14.17
N LYS A 84 -7.46 -5.00 15.31
CA LYS A 84 -7.94 -3.87 16.09
C LYS A 84 -6.81 -2.92 16.41
N LEU A 85 -6.99 -1.65 16.11
CA LEU A 85 -6.13 -0.56 16.54
C LEU A 85 -6.72 0.11 17.77
N LEU A 86 -5.88 0.41 18.75
CA LEU A 86 -6.25 1.16 19.93
C LEU A 86 -6.19 2.69 19.69
N GLU A 87 -5.42 3.11 18.71
CA GLU A 87 -5.21 4.50 18.31
C GLU A 87 -4.97 4.60 16.81
N ASP A 88 -5.22 5.76 16.24
CA ASP A 88 -4.95 6.04 14.84
C ASP A 88 -3.46 5.90 14.51
N LYS A 89 -3.15 5.43 13.31
CA LYS A 89 -1.77 5.29 12.85
C LYS A 89 -1.53 6.14 11.60
N GLU A 90 -0.42 6.87 11.60
CA GLU A 90 0.06 7.49 10.37
C GLU A 90 0.45 6.42 9.36
N ALA A 91 0.11 6.66 8.12
CA ALA A 91 0.43 5.78 7.01
C ALA A 91 1.05 6.55 5.84
N VAL A 92 1.84 5.85 5.02
CA VAL A 92 2.33 6.37 3.75
C VAL A 92 1.53 5.79 2.60
N CYS A 93 1.32 4.48 2.60
CA CYS A 93 0.45 3.81 1.64
C CYS A 93 -0.74 3.15 2.33
N LEU A 94 -1.88 3.17 1.66
CA LEU A 94 -3.14 2.62 2.12
C LEU A 94 -3.63 1.55 1.15
N ASP A 95 -4.38 0.59 1.68
CA ASP A 95 -5.08 -0.44 0.92
C ASP A 95 -6.38 0.12 0.32
N GLY A 96 -6.70 -0.32 -0.90
CA GLY A 96 -7.86 0.14 -1.66
C GLY A 96 -9.22 -0.28 -1.12
N ILE A 97 -9.25 -1.16 -0.12
CA ILE A 97 -10.47 -1.63 0.52
C ILE A 97 -11.34 -0.48 1.07
N PHE A 98 -10.70 0.59 1.53
CA PHE A 98 -11.36 1.78 2.09
C PHE A 98 -10.43 2.99 1.95
N LEU A 99 -10.80 3.96 1.12
CA LEU A 99 -10.07 5.21 0.95
C LEU A 99 -11.04 6.39 1.00
N ALA A 100 -11.02 7.16 2.08
CA ALA A 100 -11.82 8.36 2.21
C ALA A 100 -10.96 9.61 2.10
N CYS A 101 -11.39 10.61 1.34
CA CYS A 101 -10.71 11.90 1.20
C CYS A 101 -11.68 13.06 0.91
N LYS A 102 -11.18 14.28 1.07
CA LYS A 102 -11.91 15.45 0.56
C LYS A 102 -11.88 15.47 -0.97
N LYS A 103 -12.97 15.92 -1.58
CA LYS A 103 -13.04 16.11 -3.03
C LYS A 103 -11.97 17.11 -3.53
N SER A 104 -11.60 18.08 -2.72
CA SER A 104 -10.49 19.00 -3.01
C SER A 104 -9.15 18.28 -3.09
N THR A 105 -8.85 17.37 -2.15
CA THR A 105 -7.64 16.52 -2.18
C THR A 105 -7.62 15.65 -3.44
N TYR A 106 -8.74 15.01 -3.76
CA TYR A 106 -8.88 14.20 -4.97
C TYR A 106 -8.67 15.02 -6.26
N LYS A 107 -9.16 16.26 -6.32
CA LYS A 107 -8.97 17.13 -7.49
C LYS A 107 -7.51 17.52 -7.73
N LEU A 108 -6.72 17.61 -6.67
CA LEU A 108 -5.26 17.85 -6.79
C LEU A 108 -4.51 16.61 -7.25
N ILE A 109 -4.88 15.46 -6.71
CA ILE A 109 -4.23 14.17 -6.99
C ILE A 109 -5.33 13.13 -7.19
N ASN A 110 -5.59 12.77 -8.45
CA ASN A 110 -6.55 11.74 -8.79
C ASN A 110 -5.87 10.38 -9.02
N PHE A 111 -6.67 9.32 -9.20
CA PHE A 111 -6.12 8.01 -9.56
C PHE A 111 -5.46 8.07 -10.94
N GLU A 112 -4.27 7.51 -11.01
CA GLU A 112 -3.43 7.53 -12.22
C GLU A 112 -4.08 6.76 -13.37
N LYS A 113 -4.35 7.44 -14.48
CA LYS A 113 -5.04 6.84 -15.63
C LYS A 113 -4.21 5.77 -16.35
N SER A 114 -2.89 5.84 -16.26
CA SER A 114 -1.99 4.84 -16.84
C SER A 114 -2.00 3.50 -16.09
N ILE A 115 -2.54 3.48 -14.86
CA ILE A 115 -2.78 2.26 -14.09
C ILE A 115 -4.16 1.73 -14.49
N THR A 116 -4.16 0.78 -15.42
CA THR A 116 -5.40 0.17 -15.94
C THR A 116 -5.78 -1.13 -15.25
N SER A 117 -4.86 -1.70 -14.46
CA SER A 117 -5.11 -2.91 -13.68
C SER A 117 -5.91 -2.61 -12.41
N PHE A 118 -6.49 -3.68 -11.83
CA PHE A 118 -7.14 -3.64 -10.51
C PHE A 118 -6.12 -3.45 -9.37
N HIS A 119 -4.83 -3.59 -9.66
CA HIS A 119 -3.77 -3.54 -8.66
C HIS A 119 -3.08 -2.19 -8.63
N VAL A 120 -2.48 -1.87 -7.50
CA VAL A 120 -1.54 -0.77 -7.24
C VAL A 120 -2.08 0.67 -7.37
N TYR A 121 -3.35 0.85 -7.76
CA TYR A 121 -3.96 2.18 -7.85
C TYR A 121 -4.01 2.88 -6.49
N ASP A 122 -4.25 2.13 -5.46
CA ASP A 122 -4.36 2.53 -4.06
C ASP A 122 -3.01 2.97 -3.48
N ILE A 123 -1.96 2.16 -3.67
CA ILE A 123 -0.60 2.50 -3.27
C ILE A 123 -0.13 3.76 -4.02
N ASN A 124 -0.35 3.82 -5.33
CA ASN A 124 0.02 4.99 -6.12
C ASN A 124 -0.69 6.27 -5.65
N PHE A 125 -2.00 6.20 -5.46
CA PHE A 125 -2.82 7.34 -5.01
C PHE A 125 -2.40 7.81 -3.62
N SER A 126 -2.35 6.90 -2.65
CA SER A 126 -2.04 7.25 -1.27
C SER A 126 -0.61 7.75 -1.08
N THR A 127 0.37 7.14 -1.76
CA THR A 127 1.78 7.62 -1.68
C THR A 127 1.99 8.97 -2.33
N LYS A 128 1.26 9.31 -3.40
CA LYS A 128 1.27 10.67 -3.97
C LYS A 128 0.71 11.70 -3.00
N ILE A 129 -0.40 11.38 -2.32
CA ILE A 129 -0.98 12.29 -1.33
C ILE A 129 -0.07 12.46 -0.12
N ALA A 130 0.62 11.41 0.32
CA ALA A 130 1.57 11.45 1.42
C ALA A 130 2.77 12.41 1.19
N GLN A 131 2.99 12.89 -0.04
CA GLN A 131 3.98 13.94 -0.31
C GLN A 131 3.54 15.32 0.20
N HIS A 132 2.23 15.54 0.39
CA HIS A 132 1.64 16.86 0.64
C HIS A 132 0.75 16.90 1.87
N ALA A 133 0.23 15.77 2.32
CA ALA A 133 -0.73 15.64 3.40
C ALA A 133 -0.50 14.34 4.17
N GLN A 134 -1.14 14.21 5.31
CA GLN A 134 -1.01 13.05 6.21
C GLN A 134 -2.08 12.00 5.88
N ASN A 135 -1.68 10.78 5.61
CA ASN A 135 -2.60 9.65 5.54
C ASN A 135 -2.74 9.00 6.92
N ILE A 136 -3.95 8.55 7.25
CA ILE A 136 -4.31 7.97 8.55
C ILE A 136 -4.95 6.60 8.34
N ILE A 137 -4.56 5.61 9.14
CA ILE A 137 -5.33 4.39 9.36
C ILE A 137 -6.12 4.61 10.64
N THR A 138 -7.46 4.68 10.49
CA THR A 138 -8.34 5.01 11.60
C THR A 138 -8.57 3.85 12.55
N SER A 139 -8.57 4.13 13.86
CA SER A 139 -9.01 3.21 14.91
C SER A 139 -10.52 3.30 15.18
N LYS A 140 -11.21 4.34 14.68
CA LYS A 140 -12.61 4.63 14.98
C LYS A 140 -13.61 3.91 14.07
N ILE A 141 -13.19 3.44 12.89
CA ILE A 141 -14.06 2.81 11.91
C ILE A 141 -13.64 1.37 11.70
N VAL A 142 -14.56 0.43 11.92
CA VAL A 142 -14.36 -1.01 11.72
C VAL A 142 -15.32 -1.49 10.64
N ILE A 143 -14.81 -2.28 9.70
CA ILE A 143 -15.61 -2.98 8.70
C ILE A 143 -15.32 -4.48 8.75
N LYS A 144 -16.27 -5.29 8.24
CA LYS A 144 -15.98 -6.65 7.80
C LYS A 144 -15.59 -6.60 6.32
N HIS A 145 -14.56 -7.36 5.96
CA HIS A 145 -14.13 -7.55 4.59
C HIS A 145 -14.23 -9.04 4.22
N PHE A 146 -14.92 -9.38 3.14
CA PHE A 146 -15.35 -10.75 2.84
C PHE A 146 -14.49 -11.47 1.82
N SER A 147 -13.43 -10.86 1.30
CA SER A 147 -12.44 -11.54 0.46
C SER A 147 -11.04 -11.44 1.05
N GLU A 148 -10.27 -12.50 0.87
CA GLU A 148 -8.84 -12.48 1.15
C GLU A 148 -8.11 -12.30 -0.18
N GLY A 149 -7.41 -11.18 -0.32
CA GLY A 149 -6.61 -10.92 -1.52
C GLY A 149 -5.54 -12.01 -1.70
N ARG A 150 -5.45 -12.57 -2.91
CA ARG A 150 -4.39 -13.53 -3.25
C ARG A 150 -3.39 -12.85 -4.19
N PRO A 151 -2.19 -12.49 -3.69
CA PRO A 151 -1.12 -12.02 -4.55
C PRO A 151 -0.80 -13.09 -5.61
N ASP A 152 -0.81 -12.71 -6.87
CA ASP A 152 -0.44 -13.56 -7.98
C ASP A 152 0.69 -12.94 -8.83
N LEU A 153 1.10 -13.63 -9.86
CA LEU A 153 2.14 -13.16 -10.78
C LEU A 153 1.76 -11.84 -11.46
N ILE A 154 0.45 -11.62 -11.76
CA ILE A 154 -0.02 -10.41 -12.42
C ILE A 154 0.13 -9.23 -11.46
N TRP A 155 -0.35 -9.40 -10.23
CA TRP A 155 -0.17 -8.42 -9.16
C TRP A 155 1.30 -8.03 -8.96
N PHE A 156 2.19 -9.03 -8.90
CA PHE A 156 3.60 -8.74 -8.64
C PHE A 156 4.29 -8.04 -9.82
N LYS A 157 3.93 -8.39 -11.06
CA LYS A 157 4.38 -7.66 -12.26
C LYS A 157 3.92 -6.20 -12.27
N GLU A 158 2.69 -5.93 -11.84
CA GLU A 158 2.19 -4.55 -11.74
C GLU A 158 2.93 -3.75 -10.63
N ILE A 159 3.24 -4.38 -9.49
CA ILE A 159 4.10 -3.76 -8.47
C ILE A 159 5.48 -3.40 -9.02
N ILE A 160 6.14 -4.32 -9.73
CA ILE A 160 7.46 -4.06 -10.35
C ILE A 160 7.37 -2.91 -11.37
N LYS A 161 6.39 -2.97 -12.25
CA LYS A 161 6.17 -1.99 -13.33
C LYS A 161 5.95 -0.58 -12.77
N HIS A 162 5.14 -0.45 -11.74
CA HIS A 162 4.73 0.84 -11.18
C HIS A 162 5.55 1.28 -9.97
N ARG A 163 6.53 0.47 -9.48
CA ARG A 163 7.30 0.80 -8.26
C ARG A 163 7.86 2.22 -8.24
N LYS A 164 8.35 2.72 -9.37
CA LYS A 164 8.93 4.07 -9.47
C LYS A 164 7.92 5.19 -9.25
N SER A 165 6.63 4.91 -9.36
CA SER A 165 5.57 5.89 -9.10
C SER A 165 5.10 5.91 -7.64
N PHE A 166 5.64 5.03 -6.78
CA PHE A 166 5.35 5.01 -5.34
C PHE A 166 6.43 5.80 -4.61
N HIS A 167 6.09 6.97 -4.12
CA HIS A 167 7.05 7.89 -3.52
C HIS A 167 6.98 7.83 -1.99
N ALA A 168 8.15 7.62 -1.36
CA ALA A 168 8.27 7.83 0.07
C ALA A 168 8.15 9.33 0.36
N PRO A 169 7.42 9.76 1.41
CA PRO A 169 7.33 11.17 1.76
C PRO A 169 8.69 11.72 2.20
N PRO A 170 8.94 13.03 2.04
CA PRO A 170 10.21 13.65 2.43
C PRO A 170 10.59 13.42 3.91
N SER A 171 9.60 13.21 4.77
CA SER A 171 9.79 12.92 6.20
C SER A 171 10.26 11.49 6.49
N GLN A 172 10.13 10.56 5.52
CA GLN A 172 10.56 9.18 5.73
C GLN A 172 12.07 9.07 5.78
N LYS A 173 12.61 8.65 6.92
CA LYS A 173 14.04 8.38 7.07
C LYS A 173 14.40 7.03 6.50
N LEU A 174 15.50 6.99 5.73
CA LEU A 174 16.09 5.75 5.23
C LEU A 174 16.59 4.88 6.38
N LYS A 175 16.11 3.62 6.43
CA LYS A 175 16.53 2.59 7.40
C LYS A 175 17.15 1.42 6.64
N LYS A 176 18.47 1.32 6.59
CA LYS A 176 19.20 0.34 5.77
C LYS A 176 18.83 -1.12 6.07
N ASP A 177 18.62 -1.47 7.33
CA ASP A 177 18.25 -2.83 7.72
C ASP A 177 16.83 -3.16 7.24
N LEU A 178 15.92 -2.18 7.29
CA LEU A 178 14.56 -2.33 6.80
C LEU A 178 14.53 -2.44 5.26
N GLU A 179 15.31 -1.64 4.56
CA GLU A 179 15.47 -1.77 3.10
C GLU A 179 16.04 -3.13 2.71
N ALA A 180 17.02 -3.63 3.45
CA ALA A 180 17.59 -4.97 3.22
C ALA A 180 16.57 -6.09 3.48
N PHE A 181 15.71 -5.93 4.48
CA PHE A 181 14.60 -6.84 4.76
C PHE A 181 13.60 -6.89 3.58
N TYR A 182 13.14 -5.74 3.10
CA TYR A 182 12.22 -5.68 1.97
C TYR A 182 12.87 -6.19 0.68
N PHE A 183 14.15 -5.90 0.46
CA PHE A 183 14.88 -6.42 -0.69
C PHE A 183 14.99 -7.95 -0.66
N LYS A 184 15.15 -8.54 0.52
CA LYS A 184 15.12 -10.01 0.68
C LYS A 184 13.75 -10.57 0.26
N ILE A 185 12.66 -10.03 0.78
CA ILE A 185 11.29 -10.48 0.41
C ILE A 185 11.05 -10.32 -1.09
N TYR A 186 11.53 -9.23 -1.67
CA TYR A 186 11.46 -9.03 -3.12
C TYR A 186 12.16 -10.14 -3.90
N LEU A 187 13.38 -10.54 -3.50
CA LEU A 187 14.10 -11.66 -4.12
C LEU A 187 13.38 -13.00 -3.94
N ASP A 188 12.84 -13.25 -2.74
CA ASP A 188 12.07 -14.46 -2.46
C ASP A 188 10.84 -14.55 -3.37
N ARG A 189 10.13 -13.43 -3.61
CA ARG A 189 8.99 -13.37 -4.55
C ARG A 189 9.37 -13.60 -6.01
N LEU A 190 10.53 -13.12 -6.47
CA LEU A 190 11.00 -13.43 -7.81
C LEU A 190 11.21 -14.95 -8.02
N GLN A 191 11.52 -15.68 -6.95
CA GLN A 191 11.63 -17.15 -6.96
C GLN A 191 10.23 -17.78 -6.87
N GLU A 192 9.42 -17.38 -5.93
CA GLU A 192 8.07 -17.91 -5.68
C GLU A 192 7.17 -17.81 -6.92
N PHE A 193 7.19 -16.68 -7.62
CA PHE A 193 6.42 -16.47 -8.85
C PHE A 193 7.09 -17.01 -10.12
N ASN A 194 8.14 -17.83 -9.99
CA ASN A 194 8.79 -18.55 -11.09
C ASN A 194 9.21 -17.67 -12.28
N PHE A 195 9.79 -16.50 -12.02
CA PHE A 195 10.39 -15.69 -13.08
C PHE A 195 11.53 -16.44 -13.78
N SER A 196 11.74 -16.15 -15.07
CA SER A 196 12.90 -16.67 -15.79
C SER A 196 14.22 -16.25 -15.11
N LEU A 197 15.29 -17.03 -15.26
CA LEU A 197 16.60 -16.66 -14.70
C LEU A 197 17.05 -15.27 -15.17
N PHE A 198 16.82 -14.95 -16.43
CA PHE A 198 17.13 -13.65 -17.00
C PHE A 198 16.35 -12.53 -16.30
N ASP A 199 15.04 -12.69 -16.11
CA ASP A 199 14.21 -11.71 -15.42
C ASP A 199 14.57 -11.57 -13.94
N LYS A 200 14.85 -12.68 -13.25
CA LYS A 200 15.34 -12.65 -11.87
C LYS A 200 16.61 -11.79 -11.75
N ILE A 201 17.60 -12.02 -12.61
CA ILE A 201 18.85 -11.26 -12.62
C ILE A 201 18.55 -9.78 -12.93
N LYS A 202 17.84 -9.50 -14.03
CA LYS A 202 17.48 -8.15 -14.47
C LYS A 202 16.77 -7.35 -13.37
N TYR A 203 15.72 -7.93 -12.78
CA TYR A 203 14.92 -7.25 -11.77
C TYR A 203 15.67 -7.11 -10.43
N SER A 204 16.50 -8.11 -10.06
CA SER A 204 17.34 -7.99 -8.87
C SER A 204 18.32 -6.82 -8.96
N PHE A 205 19.03 -6.69 -10.09
CA PHE A 205 19.97 -5.58 -10.29
C PHE A 205 19.31 -4.22 -10.37
N GLN A 206 18.07 -4.13 -10.81
CA GLN A 206 17.32 -2.88 -10.89
C GLN A 206 17.18 -2.20 -9.52
N TYR A 207 17.12 -2.98 -8.43
CA TYR A 207 16.89 -2.49 -7.07
C TYR A 207 18.04 -2.79 -6.10
N LEU A 208 19.05 -3.54 -6.51
CA LEU A 208 20.26 -3.79 -5.71
C LEU A 208 21.13 -2.53 -5.70
N ASN A 209 21.06 -1.76 -4.62
CA ASN A 209 21.79 -0.50 -4.51
C ASN A 209 22.39 -0.33 -3.10
N PRO A 210 23.73 -0.20 -2.96
CA PRO A 210 24.39 -0.10 -1.65
C PRO A 210 24.01 1.17 -0.88
N LYS A 211 23.53 2.22 -1.55
CA LYS A 211 23.02 3.43 -0.89
C LYS A 211 21.86 3.10 0.07
N PHE A 212 20.98 2.19 -0.35
CA PHE A 212 19.81 1.82 0.44
C PHE A 212 20.08 0.72 1.45
N ILE A 213 20.80 -0.36 1.07
CA ILE A 213 21.00 -1.54 1.92
C ILE A 213 22.38 -1.61 2.59
N GLY A 214 23.32 -0.70 2.28
CA GLY A 214 24.70 -0.72 2.75
C GLY A 214 25.61 -1.70 1.99
N TRP A 215 26.91 -1.42 1.96
CA TRP A 215 27.89 -2.20 1.17
C TRP A 215 27.99 -3.66 1.57
N LYS A 216 27.98 -3.97 2.88
CA LYS A 216 28.06 -5.34 3.39
C LYS A 216 26.93 -6.23 2.85
N ILE A 217 25.71 -5.72 2.92
CA ILE A 217 24.51 -6.43 2.46
C ILE A 217 24.46 -6.47 0.92
N PHE A 218 24.90 -5.39 0.27
CA PHE A 218 25.02 -5.35 -1.20
C PHE A 218 25.90 -6.50 -1.72
N PHE A 219 27.12 -6.68 -1.21
CA PHE A 219 27.99 -7.78 -1.66
C PHE A 219 27.43 -9.16 -1.33
N LYS A 220 26.73 -9.30 -0.19
CA LYS A 220 26.03 -10.56 0.15
C LYS A 220 24.99 -10.92 -0.91
N TYR A 221 24.15 -9.96 -1.29
CA TYR A 221 23.11 -10.22 -2.31
C TYR A 221 23.67 -10.29 -3.72
N LEU A 222 24.72 -9.58 -4.04
CA LEU A 222 25.44 -9.72 -5.30
C LEU A 222 25.90 -11.18 -5.48
N ASN A 223 26.56 -11.77 -4.48
CA ASN A 223 26.97 -13.16 -4.49
C ASN A 223 25.75 -14.11 -4.56
N PHE A 224 24.66 -13.82 -3.86
CA PHE A 224 23.43 -14.63 -3.93
C PHE A 224 22.85 -14.64 -5.34
N ILE A 225 22.75 -13.48 -6.01
CA ILE A 225 22.23 -13.35 -7.37
C ILE A 225 23.06 -14.16 -8.37
N PHE A 226 24.39 -14.11 -8.28
CA PHE A 226 25.26 -14.83 -9.21
C PHE A 226 25.30 -16.34 -8.97
N PHE A 227 25.26 -16.81 -7.73
CA PHE A 227 25.55 -18.20 -7.40
C PHE A 227 24.36 -19.02 -6.93
N ARG A 228 23.27 -18.40 -6.50
CA ARG A 228 22.11 -19.10 -5.88
C ARG A 228 20.76 -18.79 -6.52
N LEU A 229 20.68 -17.80 -7.40
CA LEU A 229 19.45 -17.45 -8.10
C LEU A 229 19.27 -18.36 -9.34
N LYS A 230 19.15 -19.67 -9.10
CA LYS A 230 18.93 -20.66 -10.16
C LYS A 230 17.44 -20.95 -10.34
#